data_cf4c5a3e0f3fc52cf30d39352feb7b7e
#
_entry.id   cf4c5a3e0f3fc52cf30d39352feb7b7e
#
_cell.length_a   1.000
_cell.length_b   1.000
_cell.length_c   1.000
_cell.angle_alpha   90.00
_cell.angle_beta   90.00
_cell.angle_gamma   90.00
#
_symmetry.space_group_name_H-M   'P 1'
#
loop_
_entity.id
_entity.type
_entity.pdbx_description
1 polymer ?
#
loop_
_entity_poly.entity_id
_entity_poly.type
_entity_poly.pdbx_seq_one_letter_code
_entity_poly.pdbx_strand_id
1 'polypeptide(L)'
;MKKSLNYFFSKAKELKEKGEKVIALTLTSPEFSPPPLRERILKFYKKSFSYLPSGGDFKLRETLAKFYSKKWNVPLKKENTFVGSGGKEILFILLQLLLRKGGEAIIISPYWPSYPQMIKMAQGKVKILRTSEKKSFYLDVKKLEKEISPSTKVLIVNTPCNPTGRVLKNEDVKFLSELSLKKNFILISDEVYEIYDYEKKYVSFLKYFHKNIFCVFSASKTFSLCGWRVGWGFGKEDLISKMIDYQANLTTSPSSLSQLVIRDFFEKSQEIEKYFEKTRKEAQKRRELAIKFLRKKGIKFVFPEGGIAIFIKIPSNFKNAFSFAQTLLEKEKVSVAPGEIFGQRFYIRLNLAVSTDALEEGFKRILKYY
;
A
#
# COMPACT_ATOMS: atom_id res chain seq x y z
N MET A 1 -25.66 6.93 5.99
CA MET A 1 -24.21 6.71 6.26
C MET A 1 -23.46 6.52 4.94
N LYS A 2 -22.35 7.25 4.71
CA LYS A 2 -21.59 7.13 3.44
C LYS A 2 -21.02 5.71 3.30
N LYS A 3 -21.21 5.09 2.13
CA LYS A 3 -20.66 3.78 1.74
C LYS A 3 -19.12 3.83 1.78
N SER A 4 -18.49 3.50 2.92
CA SER A 4 -17.06 3.62 3.14
C SER A 4 -16.45 2.29 3.62
N LEU A 5 -15.13 2.13 3.47
CA LEU A 5 -14.39 1.00 4.02
C LEU A 5 -14.59 0.90 5.54
N ASN A 6 -14.62 2.05 6.23
CA ASN A 6 -14.81 2.12 7.67
C ASN A 6 -16.16 1.56 8.13
N TYR A 7 -17.21 1.67 7.31
CA TYR A 7 -18.52 1.09 7.64
C TYR A 7 -18.40 -0.43 7.85
N PHE A 8 -17.83 -1.16 6.87
CA PHE A 8 -17.68 -2.61 6.96
C PHE A 8 -16.72 -3.03 8.07
N PHE A 9 -15.66 -2.26 8.29
CA PHE A 9 -14.72 -2.53 9.38
C PHE A 9 -15.36 -2.34 10.76
N SER A 10 -16.02 -1.19 10.99
CA SER A 10 -16.66 -0.89 12.27
C SER A 10 -17.81 -1.85 12.57
N LYS A 11 -18.62 -2.19 11.54
CA LYS A 11 -19.73 -3.13 11.72
C LYS A 11 -19.24 -4.55 12.02
N ALA A 12 -18.16 -4.99 11.37
CA ALA A 12 -17.54 -6.28 11.69
C ALA A 12 -16.99 -6.31 13.13
N LYS A 13 -16.42 -5.20 13.60
CA LYS A 13 -15.94 -5.07 14.98
C LYS A 13 -17.09 -5.12 15.98
N GLU A 14 -18.16 -4.35 15.75
CA GLU A 14 -19.37 -4.38 16.58
C GLU A 14 -19.98 -5.78 16.72
N LEU A 15 -20.08 -6.51 15.59
CA LEU A 15 -20.59 -7.88 15.61
C LEU A 15 -19.69 -8.84 16.40
N LYS A 16 -18.36 -8.69 16.29
CA LYS A 16 -17.42 -9.46 17.11
C LYS A 16 -17.56 -9.17 18.61
N GLU A 17 -17.74 -7.90 18.98
CA GLU A 17 -17.97 -7.50 20.37
C GLU A 17 -19.28 -8.05 20.94
N LYS A 18 -20.27 -8.34 20.09
CA LYS A 18 -21.52 -9.05 20.43
C LYS A 18 -21.39 -10.58 20.47
N GLY A 19 -20.17 -11.12 20.34
CA GLY A 19 -19.91 -12.56 20.38
C GLY A 19 -20.07 -13.31 19.04
N GLU A 20 -20.35 -12.60 17.93
CA GLU A 20 -20.51 -13.22 16.62
C GLU A 20 -19.17 -13.66 16.01
N LYS A 21 -19.13 -14.83 15.41
CA LYS A 21 -17.95 -15.37 14.71
C LYS A 21 -17.77 -14.71 13.33
N VAL A 22 -17.31 -13.44 13.30
CA VAL A 22 -17.09 -12.69 12.07
C VAL A 22 -15.72 -12.94 11.48
N ILE A 23 -15.67 -13.27 10.19
CA ILE A 23 -14.44 -13.39 9.40
C ILE A 23 -14.16 -12.03 8.73
N ALA A 24 -13.07 -11.38 9.13
CA ALA A 24 -12.74 -10.01 8.69
C ALA A 24 -11.72 -10.01 7.55
N LEU A 25 -12.19 -9.93 6.30
CA LEU A 25 -11.35 -9.83 5.10
C LEU A 25 -11.34 -8.41 4.50
N THR A 26 -11.81 -7.41 5.27
CA THR A 26 -11.99 -6.03 4.81
C THR A 26 -10.68 -5.24 4.75
N LEU A 27 -9.86 -5.29 5.79
CA LEU A 27 -8.61 -4.51 5.86
C LEU A 27 -7.42 -5.34 5.39
N THR A 28 -6.53 -4.73 4.63
CA THR A 28 -5.22 -5.32 4.29
C THR A 28 -4.23 -5.12 5.44
N SER A 29 -4.60 -5.55 6.65
CA SER A 29 -3.69 -5.67 7.79
C SER A 29 -3.09 -7.06 7.77
N PRO A 30 -1.77 -7.21 7.56
CA PRO A 30 -1.17 -8.54 7.53
C PRO A 30 -1.16 -9.18 8.92
N GLU A 31 -1.54 -10.45 8.99
CA GLU A 31 -1.48 -11.30 10.18
C GLU A 31 -0.32 -12.30 10.07
N PHE A 32 0.79 -11.88 9.50
CA PHE A 32 2.04 -12.65 9.54
C PHE A 32 2.79 -12.33 10.83
N SER A 33 3.53 -13.30 11.36
CA SER A 33 4.38 -13.07 12.53
C SER A 33 5.41 -12.00 12.22
N PRO A 34 5.48 -10.91 13.00
CA PRO A 34 6.55 -9.92 12.84
C PRO A 34 7.91 -10.55 13.17
N PRO A 35 9.03 -9.88 12.82
CA PRO A 35 10.34 -10.28 13.34
C PRO A 35 10.35 -10.27 14.87
N PRO A 36 11.28 -10.98 15.55
CA PRO A 36 11.38 -10.97 17.02
C PRO A 36 11.48 -9.55 17.56
N LEU A 37 10.53 -9.15 18.42
CA LEU A 37 10.38 -7.75 18.89
C LEU A 37 10.84 -7.56 20.33
N ARG A 38 10.65 -8.56 21.23
CA ARG A 38 10.80 -8.39 22.69
C ARG A 38 12.16 -7.81 23.07
N GLU A 39 13.24 -8.43 22.65
CA GLU A 39 14.60 -7.99 22.98
C GLU A 39 14.93 -6.61 22.42
N ARG A 40 14.45 -6.31 21.20
CA ARG A 40 14.63 -5.01 20.57
C ARG A 40 13.87 -3.90 21.29
N ILE A 41 12.64 -4.16 21.72
CA ILE A 41 11.86 -3.23 22.53
C ILE A 41 12.59 -2.94 23.83
N LEU A 42 13.04 -3.96 24.55
CA LEU A 42 13.78 -3.79 25.80
C LEU A 42 15.10 -3.02 25.59
N LYS A 43 15.84 -3.33 24.52
CA LYS A 43 17.09 -2.64 24.15
C LYS A 43 16.89 -1.13 23.95
N PHE A 44 15.77 -0.72 23.38
CA PHE A 44 15.53 0.67 23.02
C PHE A 44 14.55 1.40 23.96
N TYR A 45 13.94 0.72 24.91
CA TYR A 45 12.91 1.28 25.78
C TYR A 45 13.34 2.62 26.40
N LYS A 46 14.46 2.67 27.13
CA LYS A 46 14.96 3.91 27.75
C LYS A 46 15.28 5.02 26.74
N LYS A 47 15.72 4.68 25.53
CA LYS A 47 16.06 5.64 24.47
C LYS A 47 14.84 6.18 23.75
N SER A 48 13.66 5.61 23.96
CA SER A 48 12.43 5.99 23.28
C SER A 48 11.64 7.10 23.97
N PHE A 49 12.10 7.59 25.13
CA PHE A 49 11.40 8.66 25.88
C PHE A 49 11.62 10.06 25.32
N SER A 50 12.64 10.24 24.48
CA SER A 50 12.93 11.54 23.88
C SER A 50 12.44 11.61 22.44
N TYR A 51 12.12 12.81 21.99
CA TYR A 51 11.87 13.04 20.57
C TYR A 51 13.12 12.75 19.74
N LEU A 52 12.90 12.17 18.58
CA LEU A 52 13.89 12.09 17.51
C LEU A 52 13.69 13.23 16.52
N PRO A 53 14.67 13.51 15.64
CA PRO A 53 14.51 14.54 14.60
C PRO A 53 13.24 14.36 13.77
N SER A 54 12.62 15.44 13.35
CA SER A 54 11.34 15.43 12.64
C SER A 54 11.36 14.64 11.34
N GLY A 55 12.49 14.65 10.61
CA GLY A 55 12.65 13.83 9.40
C GLY A 55 12.98 12.36 9.67
N GLY A 56 13.04 11.96 10.94
CA GLY A 56 13.43 10.64 11.41
C GLY A 56 14.87 10.55 11.94
N ASP A 57 15.14 9.51 12.73
CA ASP A 57 16.47 9.18 13.27
C ASP A 57 17.53 9.20 12.16
N PHE A 58 18.62 9.96 12.36
CA PHE A 58 19.67 10.11 11.34
C PHE A 58 20.30 8.78 10.92
N LYS A 59 20.51 7.88 11.89
CA LYS A 59 21.08 6.56 11.60
C LYS A 59 20.08 5.66 10.87
N LEU A 60 18.79 5.74 11.20
CA LEU A 60 17.77 5.02 10.46
C LEU A 60 17.72 5.50 8.99
N ARG A 61 17.71 6.80 8.76
CA ARG A 61 17.71 7.38 7.41
C ARG A 61 18.93 6.93 6.60
N GLU A 62 20.12 6.94 7.22
CA GLU A 62 21.36 6.45 6.61
C GLU A 62 21.32 4.94 6.32
N THR A 63 20.81 4.13 7.27
CA THR A 63 20.69 2.68 7.14
C THR A 63 19.74 2.30 6.02
N LEU A 64 18.59 2.98 5.94
CA LEU A 64 17.61 2.80 4.85
C LEU A 64 18.23 3.18 3.50
N ALA A 65 18.90 4.34 3.41
CA ALA A 65 19.57 4.77 2.19
C ALA A 65 20.59 3.72 1.72
N LYS A 66 21.46 3.23 2.60
CA LYS A 66 22.44 2.18 2.29
C LYS A 66 21.77 0.88 1.81
N PHE A 67 20.72 0.42 2.49
CA PHE A 67 20.00 -0.80 2.13
C PHE A 67 19.40 -0.71 0.72
N TYR A 68 18.65 0.37 0.44
CA TYR A 68 17.99 0.53 -0.86
C TYR A 68 18.97 0.91 -1.97
N SER A 69 20.06 1.63 -1.67
CA SER A 69 21.15 1.87 -2.63
C SER A 69 21.77 0.58 -3.12
N LYS A 70 22.09 -0.34 -2.20
CA LYS A 70 22.61 -1.66 -2.55
C LYS A 70 21.60 -2.48 -3.34
N LYS A 71 20.34 -2.51 -2.89
CA LYS A 71 19.27 -3.31 -3.51
C LYS A 71 18.97 -2.89 -4.96
N TRP A 72 19.00 -1.61 -5.25
CA TRP A 72 18.58 -1.05 -6.55
C TRP A 72 19.71 -0.43 -7.37
N ASN A 73 20.95 -0.50 -6.87
CA ASN A 73 22.15 0.10 -7.49
C ASN A 73 21.94 1.60 -7.80
N VAL A 74 21.56 2.37 -6.79
CA VAL A 74 21.25 3.80 -6.88
C VAL A 74 21.93 4.57 -5.75
N PRO A 75 22.50 5.78 -5.97
CA PRO A 75 23.22 6.55 -4.95
C PRO A 75 22.26 7.33 -4.05
N LEU A 76 21.63 6.67 -3.09
CA LEU A 76 20.79 7.32 -2.09
C LEU A 76 21.60 7.73 -0.85
N LYS A 77 21.24 8.88 -0.27
CA LYS A 77 21.82 9.41 0.97
C LYS A 77 20.71 9.62 2.01
N LYS A 78 21.09 9.89 3.26
CA LYS A 78 20.12 10.24 4.32
C LYS A 78 19.31 11.49 3.96
N GLU A 79 19.89 12.43 3.19
CA GLU A 79 19.23 13.63 2.70
C GLU A 79 18.11 13.33 1.70
N ASN A 80 18.18 12.20 1.02
CA ASN A 80 17.10 11.70 0.15
C ASN A 80 16.03 10.93 0.91
N THR A 81 16.20 10.68 2.22
CA THR A 81 15.35 9.77 3.01
C THR A 81 14.49 10.56 4.01
N PHE A 82 13.20 10.25 4.06
CA PHE A 82 12.25 10.78 5.02
C PHE A 82 11.60 9.64 5.80
N VAL A 83 11.39 9.81 7.11
CA VAL A 83 10.64 8.86 7.95
C VAL A 83 9.40 9.56 8.49
N GLY A 84 8.24 8.94 8.33
CA GLY A 84 6.95 9.48 8.77
C GLY A 84 6.13 8.46 9.57
N SER A 85 5.00 8.88 10.14
CA SER A 85 4.08 8.02 10.90
C SER A 85 3.29 7.08 9.99
N GLY A 86 4.01 6.23 9.25
CA GLY A 86 3.53 5.31 8.22
C GLY A 86 3.42 5.97 6.85
N GLY A 87 3.34 5.12 5.81
CA GLY A 87 3.27 5.61 4.42
C GLY A 87 2.11 6.56 4.13
N LYS A 88 1.01 6.48 4.89
CA LYS A 88 -0.13 7.40 4.72
C LYS A 88 0.21 8.84 5.05
N GLU A 89 0.94 9.10 6.14
CA GLU A 89 1.36 10.45 6.50
C GLU A 89 2.36 11.00 5.48
N ILE A 90 3.30 10.18 5.02
CA ILE A 90 4.24 10.55 3.96
C ILE A 90 3.51 11.01 2.70
N LEU A 91 2.54 10.22 2.23
CA LEU A 91 1.70 10.58 1.08
C LEU A 91 0.89 11.85 1.34
N PHE A 92 0.35 12.02 2.53
CA PHE A 92 -0.41 13.21 2.91
C PHE A 92 0.46 14.46 2.85
N ILE A 93 1.64 14.46 3.50
CA ILE A 93 2.57 15.59 3.50
C ILE A 93 3.01 15.94 2.08
N LEU A 94 3.38 14.94 1.27
CA LEU A 94 3.74 15.14 -0.13
C LEU A 94 2.65 15.86 -0.91
N LEU A 95 1.41 15.39 -0.81
CA LEU A 95 0.29 15.98 -1.54
C LEU A 95 -0.01 17.39 -1.06
N GLN A 96 0.08 17.66 0.25
CA GLN A 96 -0.06 19.02 0.79
C GLN A 96 0.98 19.98 0.21
N LEU A 97 2.23 19.55 0.12
CA LEU A 97 3.31 20.39 -0.42
C LEU A 97 3.19 20.60 -1.93
N LEU A 98 2.77 19.58 -2.68
CA LEU A 98 2.75 19.60 -4.14
C LEU A 98 1.48 20.21 -4.74
N LEU A 99 0.35 20.17 -4.01
CA LEU A 99 -0.97 20.57 -4.54
C LEU A 99 -1.58 21.80 -3.88
N ARG A 100 -1.03 22.33 -2.78
CA ARG A 100 -1.60 23.47 -2.03
C ARG A 100 -1.83 24.75 -2.85
N LYS A 101 -1.14 24.87 -3.98
CA LYS A 101 -1.32 25.97 -4.94
C LYS A 101 -2.24 25.59 -6.11
N GLY A 102 -3.03 24.52 -5.95
CA GLY A 102 -3.80 23.92 -6.99
C GLY A 102 -2.99 22.96 -7.88
N GLY A 103 -3.62 22.42 -8.89
CA GLY A 103 -3.02 21.48 -9.82
C GLY A 103 -3.76 20.15 -9.83
N GLU A 104 -3.41 19.31 -10.80
CA GLU A 104 -4.02 18.03 -11.03
C GLU A 104 -3.13 16.90 -10.51
N ALA A 105 -3.75 15.94 -9.83
CA ALA A 105 -3.12 14.66 -9.50
C ALA A 105 -3.85 13.53 -10.24
N ILE A 106 -3.10 12.75 -11.02
CA ILE A 106 -3.62 11.56 -11.72
C ILE A 106 -3.45 10.35 -10.80
N ILE A 107 -4.55 9.59 -10.64
CA ILE A 107 -4.57 8.29 -9.98
C ILE A 107 -5.13 7.23 -10.92
N ILE A 108 -4.71 5.97 -10.76
CA ILE A 108 -5.05 4.86 -11.66
C ILE A 108 -6.11 3.98 -10.99
N SER A 109 -7.30 3.87 -11.58
CA SER A 109 -8.36 2.99 -11.08
C SER A 109 -8.20 1.56 -11.61
N PRO A 110 -8.29 0.54 -10.74
CA PRO A 110 -8.64 0.58 -9.30
C PRO A 110 -7.53 1.20 -8.44
N TYR A 111 -7.88 2.02 -7.47
CA TYR A 111 -6.97 2.78 -6.63
C TYR A 111 -7.21 2.55 -5.13
N TRP A 112 -6.22 2.84 -4.30
CA TRP A 112 -6.43 2.87 -2.85
C TRP A 112 -7.35 4.04 -2.45
N PRO A 113 -8.44 3.80 -1.67
CA PRO A 113 -9.48 4.80 -1.41
C PRO A 113 -9.03 6.10 -0.74
N SER A 114 -7.86 6.11 -0.13
CA SER A 114 -7.33 7.31 0.52
C SER A 114 -6.74 8.33 -0.47
N TYR A 115 -6.29 7.92 -1.66
CA TYR A 115 -5.68 8.86 -2.61
C TYR A 115 -6.60 10.02 -2.99
N PRO A 116 -7.83 9.78 -3.50
CA PRO A 116 -8.69 10.89 -3.89
C PRO A 116 -9.06 11.79 -2.72
N GLN A 117 -9.16 11.27 -1.51
CA GLN A 117 -9.45 12.08 -0.33
C GLN A 117 -8.27 12.97 0.05
N MET A 118 -7.05 12.42 0.08
CA MET A 118 -5.84 13.20 0.40
C MET A 118 -5.56 14.28 -0.65
N ILE A 119 -5.79 13.99 -1.94
CA ILE A 119 -5.67 14.99 -3.03
C ILE A 119 -6.66 16.14 -2.81
N LYS A 120 -7.92 15.83 -2.48
CA LYS A 120 -8.94 16.86 -2.18
C LYS A 120 -8.59 17.68 -0.94
N MET A 121 -8.10 17.05 0.12
CA MET A 121 -7.63 17.75 1.33
C MET A 121 -6.44 18.67 1.03
N ALA A 122 -5.62 18.33 0.05
CA ALA A 122 -4.53 19.17 -0.46
C ALA A 122 -4.99 20.22 -1.50
N GLN A 123 -6.31 20.42 -1.68
CA GLN A 123 -6.91 21.33 -2.65
C GLN A 123 -6.58 21.00 -4.12
N GLY A 124 -6.07 19.79 -4.39
CA GLY A 124 -5.75 19.31 -5.73
C GLY A 124 -7.00 18.79 -6.47
N LYS A 125 -6.93 18.85 -7.80
CA LYS A 125 -7.93 18.27 -8.69
C LYS A 125 -7.60 16.79 -8.92
N VAL A 126 -8.57 15.91 -8.63
CA VAL A 126 -8.42 14.46 -8.85
C VAL A 126 -8.75 14.13 -10.30
N LYS A 127 -7.81 13.58 -11.04
CA LYS A 127 -8.02 12.95 -12.35
C LYS A 127 -7.87 11.45 -12.23
N ILE A 128 -8.88 10.69 -12.68
CA ILE A 128 -8.88 9.24 -12.59
C ILE A 128 -8.65 8.64 -13.97
N LEU A 129 -7.51 7.99 -14.17
CA LEU A 129 -7.27 7.14 -15.33
C LEU A 129 -7.91 5.77 -15.08
N ARG A 130 -8.90 5.42 -15.88
CA ARG A 130 -9.58 4.12 -15.77
C ARG A 130 -8.85 3.06 -16.58
N THR A 131 -8.44 1.97 -15.89
CA THR A 131 -7.99 0.74 -16.54
C THR A 131 -9.18 -0.17 -16.86
N SER A 132 -8.98 -1.18 -17.68
CA SER A 132 -10.05 -2.02 -18.22
C SER A 132 -10.00 -3.45 -17.68
N GLU A 133 -11.16 -4.00 -17.31
CA GLU A 133 -11.32 -5.44 -17.02
C GLU A 133 -10.85 -6.31 -18.19
N LYS A 134 -11.13 -5.90 -19.44
CA LYS A 134 -10.69 -6.62 -20.65
C LYS A 134 -9.16 -6.76 -20.74
N LYS A 135 -8.43 -5.76 -20.23
CA LYS A 135 -6.96 -5.78 -20.10
C LYS A 135 -6.52 -6.21 -18.68
N SER A 136 -7.38 -6.91 -17.94
CA SER A 136 -7.11 -7.39 -16.57
C SER A 136 -6.55 -6.29 -15.65
N PHE A 137 -7.00 -5.06 -15.83
CA PHE A 137 -6.59 -3.86 -15.09
C PHE A 137 -5.09 -3.52 -15.18
N TYR A 138 -4.37 -3.99 -16.19
CA TYR A 138 -3.02 -3.48 -16.47
C TYR A 138 -3.07 -2.02 -16.92
N LEU A 139 -2.07 -1.27 -16.50
CA LEU A 139 -1.88 0.11 -16.90
C LEU A 139 -1.48 0.18 -18.38
N ASP A 140 -2.19 1.00 -19.14
CA ASP A 140 -1.81 1.39 -20.48
C ASP A 140 -1.03 2.70 -20.40
N VAL A 141 0.31 2.61 -20.40
CA VAL A 141 1.20 3.76 -20.23
C VAL A 141 1.10 4.75 -21.38
N LYS A 142 0.78 4.29 -22.60
CA LYS A 142 0.58 5.17 -23.75
C LYS A 142 -0.71 5.98 -23.67
N LYS A 143 -1.76 5.36 -23.12
CA LYS A 143 -3.00 6.09 -22.77
C LYS A 143 -2.74 7.11 -21.68
N LEU A 144 -1.98 6.73 -20.63
CA LEU A 144 -1.62 7.64 -19.54
C LEU A 144 -0.84 8.86 -20.06
N GLU A 145 0.13 8.66 -20.96
CA GLU A 145 0.93 9.75 -21.55
C GLU A 145 0.06 10.84 -22.19
N LYS A 146 -1.02 10.44 -22.88
CA LYS A 146 -1.99 11.36 -23.52
C LYS A 146 -2.84 12.13 -22.50
N GLU A 147 -3.01 11.60 -21.30
CA GLU A 147 -3.79 12.22 -20.24
C GLU A 147 -2.99 13.24 -19.42
N ILE A 148 -1.66 13.25 -19.53
CA ILE A 148 -0.80 14.20 -18.82
C ILE A 148 -0.84 15.55 -19.54
N SER A 149 -1.17 16.60 -18.79
CA SER A 149 -1.27 17.98 -19.25
C SER A 149 -0.35 18.90 -18.44
N PRO A 150 -0.15 20.17 -18.82
CA PRO A 150 0.62 21.14 -18.03
C PRO A 150 0.07 21.39 -16.62
N SER A 151 -1.22 21.10 -16.38
CA SER A 151 -1.84 21.18 -15.06
C SER A 151 -1.51 19.98 -14.18
N THR A 152 -1.02 18.86 -14.74
CA THR A 152 -0.66 17.65 -14.00
C THR A 152 0.60 17.91 -13.16
N LYS A 153 0.46 17.93 -11.84
CA LYS A 153 1.57 18.10 -10.88
C LYS A 153 2.04 16.79 -10.29
N VAL A 154 1.13 15.82 -10.18
CA VAL A 154 1.38 14.54 -9.51
C VAL A 154 0.78 13.40 -10.31
N LEU A 155 1.53 12.30 -10.45
CA LEU A 155 1.04 10.98 -10.80
C LEU A 155 1.27 10.03 -9.62
N ILE A 156 0.22 9.36 -9.14
CA ILE A 156 0.36 8.31 -8.12
C ILE A 156 0.22 6.95 -8.80
N VAL A 157 1.24 6.11 -8.65
CA VAL A 157 1.22 4.69 -9.02
C VAL A 157 1.39 3.84 -7.77
N ASN A 158 0.78 2.65 -7.74
CA ASN A 158 0.92 1.70 -6.64
C ASN A 158 1.34 0.34 -7.20
N THR A 159 2.51 -0.14 -6.81
CA THR A 159 3.09 -1.39 -7.32
C THR A 159 3.88 -2.13 -6.24
N PRO A 160 3.51 -3.36 -5.89
CA PRO A 160 2.30 -4.11 -6.26
C PRO A 160 1.00 -3.38 -5.88
N CYS A 161 -0.02 -3.47 -6.73
CA CYS A 161 -1.22 -2.63 -6.63
C CYS A 161 -2.28 -3.17 -5.65
N ASN A 162 -2.78 -2.34 -4.78
CA ASN A 162 -4.00 -2.58 -4.02
C ASN A 162 -5.18 -1.87 -4.73
N PRO A 163 -6.21 -2.59 -5.22
CA PRO A 163 -6.64 -3.93 -4.79
C PRO A 163 -6.26 -5.08 -5.73
N THR A 164 -5.69 -4.82 -6.90
CA THR A 164 -5.60 -5.79 -8.02
C THR A 164 -4.47 -6.81 -7.90
N GLY A 165 -3.44 -6.52 -7.09
CA GLY A 165 -2.22 -7.32 -7.05
C GLY A 165 -1.36 -7.21 -8.32
N ARG A 166 -1.66 -6.28 -9.24
CA ARG A 166 -0.85 -6.08 -10.45
C ARG A 166 0.51 -5.48 -10.10
N VAL A 167 1.52 -5.93 -10.81
CA VAL A 167 2.88 -5.41 -10.73
C VAL A 167 3.20 -4.72 -12.05
N LEU A 168 3.77 -3.51 -11.99
CA LEU A 168 4.22 -2.81 -13.20
C LEU A 168 5.42 -3.55 -13.80
N LYS A 169 5.45 -3.63 -15.12
CA LYS A 169 6.60 -4.19 -15.85
C LYS A 169 7.78 -3.23 -15.77
N ASN A 170 9.00 -3.76 -15.86
CA ASN A 170 10.21 -2.94 -15.83
C ASN A 170 10.23 -1.86 -16.92
N GLU A 171 9.72 -2.19 -18.13
CA GLU A 171 9.62 -1.23 -19.22
C GLU A 171 8.67 -0.08 -18.90
N ASP A 172 7.53 -0.37 -18.23
CA ASP A 172 6.56 0.65 -17.81
C ASP A 172 7.13 1.54 -16.70
N VAL A 173 7.87 0.95 -15.74
CA VAL A 173 8.57 1.70 -14.68
C VAL A 173 9.59 2.67 -15.29
N LYS A 174 10.43 2.19 -16.22
CA LYS A 174 11.40 3.00 -16.95
C LYS A 174 10.72 4.13 -17.72
N PHE A 175 9.72 3.78 -18.54
CA PHE A 175 8.97 4.75 -19.35
C PHE A 175 8.33 5.85 -18.51
N LEU A 176 7.67 5.51 -17.40
CA LEU A 176 7.02 6.47 -16.52
C LEU A 176 8.03 7.36 -15.78
N SER A 177 9.20 6.81 -15.43
CA SER A 177 10.30 7.60 -14.86
C SER A 177 10.77 8.66 -15.84
N GLU A 178 11.10 8.28 -17.08
CA GLU A 178 11.53 9.21 -18.13
C GLU A 178 10.43 10.24 -18.46
N LEU A 179 9.17 9.81 -18.50
CA LEU A 179 8.03 10.67 -18.78
C LEU A 179 7.85 11.74 -17.71
N SER A 180 8.11 11.42 -16.44
CA SER A 180 8.01 12.37 -15.34
C SER A 180 9.03 13.50 -15.43
N LEU A 181 10.23 13.23 -15.94
CA LEU A 181 11.21 14.26 -16.28
C LEU A 181 10.75 15.09 -17.48
N LYS A 182 10.39 14.43 -18.58
CA LYS A 182 10.01 15.07 -19.83
C LYS A 182 8.82 16.02 -19.68
N LYS A 183 7.81 15.61 -18.90
CA LYS A 183 6.57 16.37 -18.67
C LYS A 183 6.56 17.18 -17.38
N ASN A 184 7.63 17.11 -16.59
CA ASN A 184 7.86 17.87 -15.36
C ASN A 184 6.74 17.75 -14.31
N PHE A 185 6.36 16.52 -13.96
CA PHE A 185 5.47 16.20 -12.84
C PHE A 185 6.18 15.29 -11.81
N ILE A 186 5.72 15.29 -10.57
CA ILE A 186 6.24 14.37 -9.55
C ILE A 186 5.50 13.03 -9.67
N LEU A 187 6.27 11.96 -9.86
CA LEU A 187 5.80 10.58 -9.80
C LEU A 187 5.95 10.09 -8.36
N ILE A 188 4.83 9.81 -7.70
CA ILE A 188 4.79 9.18 -6.39
C ILE A 188 4.52 7.68 -6.60
N SER A 189 5.50 6.85 -6.24
CA SER A 189 5.36 5.39 -6.26
C SER A 189 5.06 4.87 -4.86
N ASP A 190 3.86 4.35 -4.65
CA ASP A 190 3.47 3.67 -3.42
C ASP A 190 3.87 2.20 -3.52
N GLU A 191 4.99 1.86 -2.88
CA GLU A 191 5.64 0.55 -2.96
C GLU A 191 5.55 -0.23 -1.63
N VAL A 192 4.53 0.05 -0.82
CA VAL A 192 4.36 -0.56 0.51
C VAL A 192 4.23 -2.09 0.49
N TYR A 193 3.95 -2.69 -0.67
CA TYR A 193 3.85 -4.14 -0.86
C TYR A 193 5.09 -4.76 -1.52
N GLU A 194 6.23 -4.09 -1.56
CA GLU A 194 7.45 -4.49 -2.27
C GLU A 194 7.93 -5.93 -1.99
N ILE A 195 7.71 -6.45 -0.77
CA ILE A 195 8.14 -7.80 -0.39
C ILE A 195 7.21 -8.90 -0.90
N TYR A 196 6.01 -8.55 -1.34
CA TYR A 196 4.97 -9.48 -1.81
C TYR A 196 4.94 -9.54 -3.34
N ASP A 197 6.07 -9.81 -3.95
CA ASP A 197 6.22 -10.09 -5.38
C ASP A 197 6.34 -11.61 -5.58
N TYR A 198 5.29 -12.22 -6.09
CA TYR A 198 5.20 -13.67 -6.25
C TYR A 198 5.75 -14.17 -7.58
N GLU A 199 5.78 -13.30 -8.58
CA GLU A 199 6.17 -13.62 -9.95
C GLU A 199 7.58 -13.12 -10.31
N LYS A 200 8.30 -12.54 -9.32
CA LYS A 200 9.64 -11.94 -9.49
C LYS A 200 9.70 -10.88 -10.60
N LYS A 201 8.64 -10.08 -10.72
CA LYS A 201 8.47 -9.04 -11.73
C LYS A 201 8.64 -7.63 -11.19
N TYR A 202 8.59 -7.47 -9.87
CA TYR A 202 8.64 -6.16 -9.25
C TYR A 202 9.99 -5.49 -9.43
N VAL A 203 9.94 -4.28 -9.95
CA VAL A 203 11.06 -3.33 -10.03
C VAL A 203 10.63 -2.04 -9.37
N SER A 204 11.42 -1.56 -8.41
CA SER A 204 11.17 -0.27 -7.77
C SER A 204 11.49 0.89 -8.72
N PHE A 205 10.75 1.99 -8.59
CA PHE A 205 11.12 3.25 -9.24
C PHE A 205 12.45 3.81 -8.73
N LEU A 206 12.97 3.34 -7.59
CA LEU A 206 14.33 3.66 -7.13
C LEU A 206 15.41 3.25 -8.14
N LYS A 207 15.20 2.19 -8.93
CA LYS A 207 16.13 1.79 -10.00
C LYS A 207 16.36 2.90 -11.04
N TYR A 208 15.36 3.76 -11.23
CA TYR A 208 15.38 4.88 -12.18
C TYR A 208 15.25 6.22 -11.44
N PHE A 209 15.79 6.29 -10.22
CA PHE A 209 15.65 7.44 -9.33
C PHE A 209 16.21 8.72 -9.90
N HIS A 210 15.44 9.78 -9.81
CA HIS A 210 15.83 11.14 -10.15
C HIS A 210 14.93 12.16 -9.43
N LYS A 211 15.17 13.46 -9.65
CA LYS A 211 14.52 14.58 -8.93
C LYS A 211 12.99 14.61 -8.91
N ASN A 212 12.34 13.96 -9.87
CA ASN A 212 10.86 13.92 -10.00
C ASN A 212 10.24 12.60 -9.48
N ILE A 213 11.03 11.71 -8.90
CA ILE A 213 10.53 10.45 -8.32
C ILE A 213 10.49 10.57 -6.80
N PHE A 214 9.40 10.07 -6.22
CA PHE A 214 9.28 9.84 -4.79
C PHE A 214 8.70 8.44 -4.54
N CYS A 215 9.46 7.58 -3.86
CA CYS A 215 9.02 6.23 -3.49
C CYS A 215 8.61 6.17 -2.02
N VAL A 216 7.51 5.46 -1.71
CA VAL A 216 6.95 5.32 -0.35
C VAL A 216 6.91 3.86 0.05
N PHE A 217 7.39 3.58 1.27
CA PHE A 217 7.43 2.27 1.91
C PHE A 217 6.83 2.32 3.31
N SER A 218 6.48 1.17 3.90
CA SER A 218 5.86 1.16 5.22
C SER A 218 6.08 -0.14 5.99
N ALA A 219 6.51 -0.04 7.24
CA ALA A 219 6.59 -1.17 8.16
C ALA A 219 5.25 -1.87 8.39
N SER A 220 4.14 -1.16 8.15
CA SER A 220 2.77 -1.72 8.27
C SER A 220 2.59 -2.97 7.43
N LYS A 221 3.20 -3.03 6.22
CA LYS A 221 3.08 -4.16 5.31
C LYS A 221 4.33 -5.01 5.33
N THR A 222 5.49 -4.37 5.30
CA THR A 222 6.79 -5.06 5.29
C THR A 222 7.03 -5.93 6.52
N PHE A 223 6.59 -5.47 7.72
CA PHE A 223 6.84 -6.16 8.99
C PHE A 223 5.56 -6.59 9.74
N SER A 224 4.38 -6.45 9.13
CA SER A 224 3.09 -6.66 9.82
C SER A 224 2.88 -5.75 11.04
N LEU A 225 3.51 -4.58 11.07
CA LEU A 225 3.51 -3.63 12.19
C LEU A 225 2.58 -2.44 11.93
N CYS A 226 1.32 -2.70 11.57
CA CYS A 226 0.34 -1.65 11.23
C CYS A 226 0.13 -0.64 12.37
N GLY A 227 0.10 -1.10 13.62
CA GLY A 227 -0.10 -0.28 14.81
C GLY A 227 1.12 0.56 15.21
N TRP A 228 2.31 0.25 14.70
CA TRP A 228 3.57 0.92 15.07
C TRP A 228 3.76 2.27 14.39
N ARG A 229 2.98 2.55 13.37
CA ARG A 229 2.94 3.84 12.69
C ARG A 229 4.31 4.35 12.26
N VAL A 230 5.04 3.56 11.45
CA VAL A 230 6.30 3.99 10.85
C VAL A 230 6.36 3.61 9.37
N GLY A 231 6.85 4.54 8.56
CA GLY A 231 7.11 4.36 7.14
C GLY A 231 8.29 5.22 6.71
N TRP A 232 8.77 5.00 5.52
CA TRP A 232 9.87 5.80 4.95
C TRP A 232 9.65 6.04 3.47
N GLY A 233 10.35 7.02 2.95
CA GLY A 233 10.32 7.34 1.54
C GLY A 233 11.60 8.00 1.08
N PHE A 234 11.80 7.97 -0.24
CA PHE A 234 12.98 8.53 -0.89
C PHE A 234 12.57 9.52 -1.97
N GLY A 235 13.18 10.68 -1.95
CA GLY A 235 12.92 11.77 -2.89
C GLY A 235 14.08 12.74 -3.00
N LYS A 236 13.87 13.80 -3.80
CA LYS A 236 14.83 14.89 -3.94
C LYS A 236 15.06 15.60 -2.59
N GLU A 237 16.29 15.98 -2.30
CA GLU A 237 16.72 16.61 -1.05
C GLU A 237 15.88 17.84 -0.65
N ASP A 238 15.64 18.77 -1.59
CA ASP A 238 14.80 19.96 -1.33
C ASP A 238 13.37 19.60 -0.91
N LEU A 239 12.82 18.54 -1.49
CA LEU A 239 11.48 18.05 -1.16
C LEU A 239 11.48 17.40 0.22
N ILE A 240 12.51 16.61 0.53
CA ILE A 240 12.72 16.02 1.86
C ILE A 240 12.83 17.10 2.93
N SER A 241 13.62 18.16 2.69
CA SER A 241 13.74 19.29 3.63
C SER A 241 12.36 19.92 3.94
N LYS A 242 11.57 20.22 2.91
CA LYS A 242 10.21 20.76 3.08
C LYS A 242 9.28 19.81 3.81
N MET A 243 9.43 18.51 3.61
CA MET A 243 8.66 17.50 4.34
C MET A 243 9.04 17.46 5.82
N ILE A 244 10.32 17.62 6.15
CA ILE A 244 10.82 17.70 7.53
C ILE A 244 10.21 18.91 8.24
N ASP A 245 10.23 20.08 7.60
CA ASP A 245 9.63 21.30 8.14
C ASP A 245 8.12 21.14 8.36
N TYR A 246 7.42 20.50 7.42
CA TYR A 246 5.99 20.21 7.54
C TYR A 246 5.70 19.26 8.69
N GLN A 247 6.46 18.18 8.80
CA GLN A 247 6.36 17.19 9.86
C GLN A 247 6.60 17.79 11.26
N ALA A 248 7.60 18.66 11.38
CA ALA A 248 7.91 19.35 12.64
C ALA A 248 6.69 20.09 13.20
N ASN A 249 5.85 20.67 12.32
CA ASN A 249 4.64 21.40 12.69
C ASN A 249 3.37 20.52 12.71
N LEU A 250 3.41 19.30 12.16
CA LEU A 250 2.25 18.41 12.11
C LEU A 250 2.20 17.48 13.33
N THR A 251 3.29 16.72 13.57
CA THR A 251 3.36 15.69 14.61
C THR A 251 4.68 15.67 15.38
N THR A 252 5.53 16.67 15.17
CA THR A 252 6.90 16.80 15.71
C THR A 252 7.82 15.72 15.13
N SER A 253 7.61 14.44 15.43
CA SER A 253 8.37 13.31 14.89
C SER A 253 7.57 12.01 14.99
N PRO A 254 7.87 11.01 14.18
CA PRO A 254 7.28 9.67 14.33
C PRO A 254 7.75 8.99 15.60
N SER A 255 7.04 7.93 16.04
CA SER A 255 7.35 7.15 17.25
C SER A 255 8.84 6.77 17.35
N SER A 256 9.51 7.24 18.39
CA SER A 256 10.95 6.99 18.64
C SER A 256 11.25 5.50 18.75
N LEU A 257 10.45 4.75 19.53
CA LEU A 257 10.64 3.31 19.70
C LEU A 257 10.52 2.57 18.36
N SER A 258 9.49 2.89 17.58
CA SER A 258 9.28 2.25 16.28
C SER A 258 10.46 2.48 15.34
N GLN A 259 10.98 3.70 15.29
CA GLN A 259 12.13 4.05 14.46
C GLN A 259 13.40 3.28 14.86
N LEU A 260 13.70 3.23 16.15
CA LEU A 260 14.89 2.56 16.68
C LEU A 260 14.84 1.04 16.41
N VAL A 261 13.68 0.42 16.57
CA VAL A 261 13.50 -1.01 16.27
C VAL A 261 13.61 -1.29 14.77
N ILE A 262 13.00 -0.46 13.92
CA ILE A 262 13.11 -0.60 12.46
C ILE A 262 14.56 -0.43 11.99
N ARG A 263 15.32 0.49 12.60
CA ARG A 263 16.74 0.64 12.34
C ARG A 263 17.50 -0.65 12.61
N ASP A 264 17.30 -1.27 13.79
CA ASP A 264 17.97 -2.52 14.18
C ASP A 264 17.66 -3.68 13.19
N PHE A 265 16.45 -3.70 12.61
CA PHE A 265 16.13 -4.66 11.56
C PHE A 265 16.97 -4.43 10.30
N PHE A 266 17.04 -3.21 9.81
CA PHE A 266 17.77 -2.90 8.57
C PHE A 266 19.30 -2.96 8.74
N GLU A 267 19.83 -2.72 9.93
CA GLU A 267 21.25 -2.94 10.27
C GLU A 267 21.65 -4.42 10.13
N LYS A 268 20.70 -5.35 10.30
CA LYS A 268 20.89 -6.80 10.15
C LYS A 268 20.35 -7.32 8.82
N SER A 269 20.93 -6.87 7.72
CA SER A 269 20.42 -7.10 6.36
C SER A 269 20.14 -8.57 6.02
N GLN A 270 20.96 -9.51 6.46
CA GLN A 270 20.76 -10.95 6.21
C GLN A 270 19.52 -11.50 6.94
N GLU A 271 19.27 -11.06 8.20
CA GLU A 271 18.07 -11.47 8.94
C GLU A 271 16.81 -10.93 8.29
N ILE A 272 16.84 -9.68 7.83
CA ILE A 272 15.69 -9.04 7.21
C ILE A 272 15.33 -9.68 5.86
N GLU A 273 16.32 -10.03 5.05
CA GLU A 273 16.10 -10.72 3.77
C GLU A 273 15.48 -12.11 3.97
N LYS A 274 15.98 -12.88 4.95
CA LYS A 274 15.38 -14.17 5.34
C LYS A 274 13.92 -14.00 5.81
N TYR A 275 13.65 -12.96 6.59
CA TYR A 275 12.30 -12.63 7.03
C TYR A 275 11.38 -12.28 5.85
N PHE A 276 11.84 -11.46 4.91
CA PHE A 276 11.08 -11.11 3.71
C PHE A 276 10.74 -12.33 2.87
N GLU A 277 11.71 -13.21 2.67
CA GLU A 277 11.50 -14.46 1.92
C GLU A 277 10.50 -15.38 2.60
N LYS A 278 10.62 -15.58 3.92
CA LYS A 278 9.68 -16.39 4.71
C LYS A 278 8.26 -15.83 4.62
N THR A 279 8.09 -14.52 4.81
CA THR A 279 6.81 -13.83 4.77
C THR A 279 6.18 -13.90 3.37
N ARG A 280 6.96 -13.70 2.32
CA ARG A 280 6.51 -13.84 0.93
C ARG A 280 6.03 -15.24 0.62
N LYS A 281 6.79 -16.28 1.01
CA LYS A 281 6.41 -17.68 0.81
C LYS A 281 5.09 -18.01 1.50
N GLU A 282 4.90 -17.54 2.72
CA GLU A 282 3.64 -17.73 3.45
C GLU A 282 2.47 -16.99 2.78
N ALA A 283 2.67 -15.75 2.37
CA ALA A 283 1.67 -14.98 1.63
C ALA A 283 1.32 -15.64 0.28
N GLN A 284 2.31 -16.20 -0.41
CA GLN A 284 2.12 -16.93 -1.66
C GLN A 284 1.25 -18.18 -1.47
N LYS A 285 1.47 -18.97 -0.42
CA LYS A 285 0.63 -20.12 -0.09
C LYS A 285 -0.83 -19.72 0.09
N ARG A 286 -1.09 -18.64 0.82
CA ARG A 286 -2.46 -18.10 1.04
C ARG A 286 -3.08 -17.60 -0.27
N ARG A 287 -2.30 -16.95 -1.14
CA ARG A 287 -2.73 -16.58 -2.50
C ARG A 287 -3.14 -17.80 -3.31
N GLU A 288 -2.32 -18.84 -3.34
CA GLU A 288 -2.58 -20.06 -4.12
C GLU A 288 -3.81 -20.80 -3.61
N LEU A 289 -4.02 -20.85 -2.29
CA LEU A 289 -5.23 -21.37 -1.70
C LEU A 289 -6.48 -20.63 -2.22
N ALA A 290 -6.46 -19.29 -2.18
CA ALA A 290 -7.56 -18.48 -2.69
C ALA A 290 -7.83 -18.73 -4.19
N ILE A 291 -6.78 -18.78 -5.00
CA ILE A 291 -6.86 -19.04 -6.44
C ILE A 291 -7.47 -20.44 -6.70
N LYS A 292 -7.07 -21.45 -5.92
CA LYS A 292 -7.63 -22.81 -6.03
C LYS A 292 -9.15 -22.82 -5.81
N PHE A 293 -9.64 -22.14 -4.76
CA PHE A 293 -11.07 -22.00 -4.51
C PHE A 293 -11.82 -21.31 -5.66
N LEU A 294 -11.29 -20.20 -6.15
CA LEU A 294 -11.93 -19.42 -7.20
C LEU A 294 -11.97 -20.17 -8.54
N ARG A 295 -10.88 -20.83 -8.91
CA ARG A 295 -10.80 -21.63 -10.14
C ARG A 295 -11.76 -22.82 -10.11
N LYS A 296 -11.85 -23.54 -8.96
CA LYS A 296 -12.77 -24.67 -8.80
C LYS A 296 -14.25 -24.29 -9.06
N LYS A 297 -14.60 -23.04 -8.80
CA LYS A 297 -15.96 -22.49 -8.99
C LYS A 297 -16.12 -21.65 -10.26
N GLY A 298 -15.10 -21.55 -11.12
CA GLY A 298 -15.15 -20.73 -12.33
C GLY A 298 -15.32 -19.22 -12.10
N ILE A 299 -14.96 -18.74 -10.92
CA ILE A 299 -15.16 -17.33 -10.55
C ILE A 299 -14.10 -16.45 -11.22
N LYS A 300 -14.55 -15.36 -11.86
CA LYS A 300 -13.65 -14.37 -12.45
C LYS A 300 -12.96 -13.55 -11.37
N PHE A 301 -11.64 -13.46 -11.44
CA PHE A 301 -10.81 -12.65 -10.54
C PHE A 301 -9.63 -12.03 -11.28
N VAL A 302 -9.05 -11.00 -10.69
CA VAL A 302 -7.78 -10.44 -11.17
C VAL A 302 -6.66 -11.27 -10.56
N PHE A 303 -5.83 -11.91 -11.40
CA PHE A 303 -4.72 -12.73 -10.91
C PHE A 303 -3.70 -11.84 -10.18
N PRO A 304 -3.48 -12.01 -8.88
CA PRO A 304 -2.55 -11.17 -8.14
C PRO A 304 -1.09 -11.62 -8.36
N GLU A 305 -0.31 -10.81 -9.04
CA GLU A 305 1.13 -11.01 -9.24
C GLU A 305 1.92 -10.66 -7.97
N GLY A 306 1.34 -9.78 -7.14
CA GLY A 306 1.91 -9.36 -5.86
C GLY A 306 0.86 -8.83 -4.89
N GLY A 307 1.31 -8.27 -3.76
CA GLY A 307 0.43 -7.74 -2.72
C GLY A 307 -0.22 -8.81 -1.86
N ILE A 308 -1.16 -8.40 -1.01
CA ILE A 308 -1.80 -9.28 -0.01
C ILE A 308 -3.32 -9.30 -0.14
N ALA A 309 -3.84 -9.07 -1.33
CA ALA A 309 -5.26 -9.04 -1.60
C ALA A 309 -5.59 -9.73 -2.92
N ILE A 310 -6.84 -10.17 -3.06
CA ILE A 310 -7.40 -10.63 -4.32
C ILE A 310 -8.67 -9.85 -4.65
N PHE A 311 -8.85 -9.52 -5.93
CA PHE A 311 -9.95 -8.73 -6.43
C PHE A 311 -10.83 -9.62 -7.31
N ILE A 312 -12.03 -9.96 -6.81
CA ILE A 312 -12.93 -10.94 -7.44
C ILE A 312 -14.20 -10.26 -7.94
N LYS A 313 -14.71 -10.74 -9.08
CA LYS A 313 -15.97 -10.26 -9.65
C LYS A 313 -17.13 -10.81 -8.84
N ILE A 314 -18.12 -9.97 -8.55
CA ILE A 314 -19.33 -10.40 -7.82
C ILE A 314 -20.24 -11.24 -8.70
N PRO A 315 -21.15 -12.05 -8.13
CA PRO A 315 -22.20 -12.75 -8.87
C PRO A 315 -23.12 -11.75 -9.61
N SER A 316 -23.61 -12.18 -10.78
CA SER A 316 -24.41 -11.30 -11.69
C SER A 316 -25.79 -10.91 -11.15
N ASN A 317 -26.32 -11.66 -10.22
CA ASN A 317 -27.61 -11.41 -9.56
C ASN A 317 -27.56 -10.27 -8.52
N PHE A 318 -26.36 -9.74 -8.21
CA PHE A 318 -26.21 -8.58 -7.32
C PHE A 318 -26.07 -7.27 -8.10
N LYS A 319 -26.83 -6.25 -7.67
CA LYS A 319 -26.86 -4.93 -8.29
C LYS A 319 -25.48 -4.24 -8.32
N ASN A 320 -24.66 -4.46 -7.31
CA ASN A 320 -23.32 -3.88 -7.14
C ASN A 320 -22.57 -4.55 -6.00
N ALA A 321 -21.26 -4.24 -5.87
CA ALA A 321 -20.41 -4.87 -4.86
C ALA A 321 -20.79 -4.47 -3.42
N PHE A 322 -21.34 -3.28 -3.21
CA PHE A 322 -21.81 -2.86 -1.89
C PHE A 322 -22.93 -3.78 -1.39
N SER A 323 -23.96 -4.04 -2.23
CA SER A 323 -25.07 -4.92 -1.86
C SER A 323 -24.61 -6.34 -1.57
N PHE A 324 -23.65 -6.86 -2.36
CA PHE A 324 -23.06 -8.17 -2.11
C PHE A 324 -22.25 -8.21 -0.80
N ALA A 325 -21.39 -7.22 -0.57
CA ALA A 325 -20.61 -7.12 0.67
C ALA A 325 -21.50 -7.00 1.91
N GLN A 326 -22.62 -6.28 1.80
CA GLN A 326 -23.60 -6.17 2.87
C GLN A 326 -24.28 -7.51 3.16
N THR A 327 -24.72 -8.23 2.12
CA THR A 327 -25.29 -9.58 2.26
C THR A 327 -24.32 -10.56 2.93
N LEU A 328 -23.04 -10.55 2.51
CA LEU A 328 -22.00 -11.39 3.12
C LEU A 328 -21.81 -11.07 4.61
N LEU A 329 -21.82 -9.78 4.98
CA LEU A 329 -21.65 -9.40 6.38
C LEU A 329 -22.85 -9.78 7.25
N GLU A 330 -24.08 -9.55 6.75
CA GLU A 330 -25.30 -9.77 7.51
C GLU A 330 -25.65 -11.26 7.64
N LYS A 331 -25.59 -12.01 6.52
CA LYS A 331 -26.03 -13.40 6.48
C LYS A 331 -24.92 -14.40 6.82
N GLU A 332 -23.70 -14.14 6.30
CA GLU A 332 -22.58 -15.07 6.41
C GLU A 332 -21.53 -14.66 7.46
N LYS A 333 -21.68 -13.46 8.04
CA LYS A 333 -20.68 -12.91 8.99
C LYS A 333 -19.28 -12.80 8.38
N VAL A 334 -19.22 -12.51 7.08
CA VAL A 334 -17.95 -12.28 6.35
C VAL A 334 -17.86 -10.82 5.91
N SER A 335 -16.88 -10.11 6.41
CA SER A 335 -16.67 -8.70 6.05
C SER A 335 -15.63 -8.58 4.93
N VAL A 336 -16.01 -7.96 3.82
CA VAL A 336 -15.17 -7.75 2.63
C VAL A 336 -15.20 -6.26 2.22
N ALA A 337 -14.26 -5.84 1.37
CA ALA A 337 -14.25 -4.47 0.88
C ALA A 337 -14.95 -4.36 -0.48
N PRO A 338 -16.06 -3.57 -0.59
CA PRO A 338 -16.76 -3.40 -1.85
C PRO A 338 -15.93 -2.60 -2.86
N GLY A 339 -16.02 -2.97 -4.12
CA GLY A 339 -15.19 -2.43 -5.21
C GLY A 339 -15.45 -0.97 -5.53
N GLU A 340 -16.64 -0.44 -5.22
CA GLU A 340 -16.99 0.97 -5.45
C GLU A 340 -16.00 1.92 -4.79
N ILE A 341 -15.47 1.57 -3.62
CA ILE A 341 -14.48 2.42 -2.93
C ILE A 341 -13.13 2.48 -3.67
N PHE A 342 -12.86 1.50 -4.55
CA PHE A 342 -11.68 1.45 -5.43
C PHE A 342 -12.00 1.95 -6.86
N GLY A 343 -13.23 2.41 -7.10
CA GLY A 343 -13.70 2.85 -8.41
C GLY A 343 -14.20 1.70 -9.32
N GLN A 344 -14.56 0.53 -8.76
CA GLN A 344 -15.03 -0.64 -9.50
C GLN A 344 -16.32 -1.23 -8.93
N ARG A 345 -17.42 -1.09 -9.64
CA ARG A 345 -18.78 -1.42 -9.17
C ARG A 345 -19.06 -2.91 -8.97
N PHE A 346 -18.40 -3.78 -9.74
CA PHE A 346 -18.73 -5.20 -9.82
C PHE A 346 -17.63 -6.13 -9.29
N TYR A 347 -16.80 -5.62 -8.38
CA TYR A 347 -15.74 -6.36 -7.74
C TYR A 347 -15.77 -6.20 -6.23
N ILE A 348 -15.29 -7.20 -5.50
CA ILE A 348 -14.94 -7.09 -4.07
C ILE A 348 -13.47 -7.41 -3.87
N ARG A 349 -12.85 -6.79 -2.85
CA ARG A 349 -11.49 -7.12 -2.43
C ARG A 349 -11.51 -7.93 -1.17
N LEU A 350 -10.76 -9.04 -1.17
CA LEU A 350 -10.51 -9.89 0.00
C LEU A 350 -9.06 -9.71 0.44
N ASN A 351 -8.83 -9.53 1.75
CA ASN A 351 -7.49 -9.63 2.33
C ASN A 351 -7.07 -11.10 2.39
N LEU A 352 -5.90 -11.42 1.86
CA LEU A 352 -5.31 -12.76 1.89
C LEU A 352 -4.32 -12.96 3.05
N ALA A 353 -3.95 -11.90 3.73
CA ALA A 353 -2.95 -11.93 4.81
C ALA A 353 -3.59 -12.18 6.19
N VAL A 354 -4.61 -13.03 6.25
CA VAL A 354 -5.24 -13.56 7.48
C VAL A 354 -4.87 -15.04 7.66
N SER A 355 -5.21 -15.67 8.77
CA SER A 355 -4.92 -17.09 8.97
C SER A 355 -5.53 -17.98 7.86
N THR A 356 -4.91 -19.13 7.61
CA THR A 356 -5.40 -20.11 6.60
C THR A 356 -6.82 -20.53 6.89
N ASP A 357 -7.13 -20.83 8.17
CA ASP A 357 -8.48 -21.24 8.61
C ASP A 357 -9.53 -20.15 8.34
N ALA A 358 -9.17 -18.87 8.60
CA ALA A 358 -10.06 -17.75 8.31
C ALA A 358 -10.30 -17.59 6.79
N LEU A 359 -9.28 -17.84 5.96
CA LEU A 359 -9.42 -17.84 4.51
C LEU A 359 -10.33 -18.96 4.03
N GLU A 360 -10.09 -20.20 4.46
CA GLU A 360 -10.88 -21.37 4.06
C GLU A 360 -12.35 -21.21 4.42
N GLU A 361 -12.62 -20.86 5.68
CA GLU A 361 -13.99 -20.63 6.13
C GLU A 361 -14.64 -19.43 5.44
N GLY A 362 -13.88 -18.32 5.23
CA GLY A 362 -14.36 -17.16 4.49
C GLY A 362 -14.74 -17.51 3.05
N PHE A 363 -13.88 -18.23 2.34
CA PHE A 363 -14.19 -18.72 0.99
C PHE A 363 -15.38 -19.68 0.97
N LYS A 364 -15.45 -20.63 1.90
CA LYS A 364 -16.61 -21.55 2.02
C LYS A 364 -17.93 -20.80 2.10
N ARG A 365 -18.00 -19.73 2.90
CA ARG A 365 -19.22 -18.90 3.04
C ARG A 365 -19.49 -18.03 1.81
N ILE A 366 -18.46 -17.39 1.24
CA ILE A 366 -18.60 -16.56 0.04
C ILE A 366 -19.07 -17.38 -1.16
N LEU A 367 -18.52 -18.58 -1.33
CA LEU A 367 -18.77 -19.46 -2.48
C LEU A 367 -20.19 -20.05 -2.54
N LYS A 368 -21.02 -19.89 -1.50
CA LYS A 368 -22.45 -20.22 -1.53
C LYS A 368 -23.26 -19.39 -2.53
N TYR A 369 -22.72 -18.23 -2.91
CA TYR A 369 -23.41 -17.25 -3.78
C TYR A 369 -22.98 -17.35 -5.25
N TYR A 370 -22.01 -18.19 -5.57
CA TYR A 370 -21.53 -18.47 -6.93
C TYR A 370 -21.95 -19.91 -7.40
#